data_9655f01a2017961e48b34b2ee87cb2f1
#
_entry.id   9655f01a2017961e48b34b2ee87cb2f1
#
_cell.length_a   1.000
_cell.length_b   1.000
_cell.length_c   1.000
_cell.angle_alpha   90.00
_cell.angle_beta   90.00
_cell.angle_gamma   90.00
#
_symmetry.space_group_name_H-M   'P 1'
#
loop_
_entity.id
_entity.type
_entity.pdbx_description
1 polymer ?
#
loop_
_entity_poly.entity_id
_entity_poly.type
_entity_poly.pdbx_seq_one_letter_code
_entity_poly.pdbx_strand_id
1 'polypeptide(L)'
;MVWQDMPSTGGRPFWSKLAPHPVEDEWPAEHHEQFVKELKSMVGSLRNHPSIVMWVPFNERWGQHETIRIGQAMENLDVTRLVNIASGGNFFPVGDVVDRHNYPEPMFPFEDQSFNDYVKVVGEFGGHGFVVPGHQWNSEMRNWGYGDLPATKDEYRQRYRRSFDELMKLRRRGVAAG
;
A
#
# COMPACT_ATOMS: atom_id res chain seq x y z
N MET A 1 -8.33 0.20 -13.63
CA MET A 1 -7.77 1.23 -12.73
C MET A 1 -6.37 0.80 -12.36
N VAL A 2 -5.44 1.75 -12.31
CA VAL A 2 -4.05 1.53 -11.93
C VAL A 2 -3.70 2.49 -10.79
N TRP A 3 -3.10 1.99 -9.74
CA TRP A 3 -2.35 2.76 -8.77
C TRP A 3 -0.90 2.67 -9.18
N GLN A 4 -0.26 3.79 -9.37
CA GLN A 4 1.10 3.84 -9.86
C GLN A 4 2.07 4.11 -8.72
N ASP A 5 2.81 3.09 -8.36
CA ASP A 5 3.88 3.19 -7.38
C ASP A 5 5.13 3.83 -7.96
N MET A 6 5.82 4.62 -7.12
CA MET A 6 7.22 4.94 -7.32
C MET A 6 8.07 3.72 -6.93
N PRO A 7 9.06 3.32 -7.73
CA PRO A 7 9.97 2.24 -7.33
C PRO A 7 10.61 2.52 -5.96
N SER A 8 10.44 1.58 -5.04
CA SER A 8 10.93 1.73 -3.68
C SER A 8 12.41 1.40 -3.57
N THR A 9 13.12 2.18 -2.75
CA THR A 9 14.52 1.96 -2.42
C THR A 9 14.80 2.48 -1.01
N GLY A 10 16.00 2.28 -0.48
CA GLY A 10 16.37 2.77 0.84
C GLY A 10 15.95 1.86 1.99
N GLY A 11 15.99 2.42 3.19
CA GLY A 11 15.64 1.73 4.42
C GLY A 11 14.13 1.49 4.55
N ARG A 12 13.79 0.64 5.52
CA ARG A 12 12.40 0.41 5.92
C ARG A 12 12.25 0.77 7.39
N PRO A 13 11.84 2.00 7.71
CA PRO A 13 11.68 2.43 9.09
C PRO A 13 10.66 1.58 9.85
N PHE A 14 10.74 1.60 11.18
CA PHE A 14 9.79 0.88 12.01
C PHE A 14 8.35 1.29 11.71
N TRP A 15 7.46 0.32 11.73
CA TRP A 15 6.06 0.60 11.61
C TRP A 15 5.53 1.30 12.85
N SER A 16 5.17 2.56 12.70
CA SER A 16 4.47 3.32 13.72
C SER A 16 2.96 3.17 13.52
N LYS A 17 2.31 2.46 14.44
CA LYS A 17 0.85 2.39 14.48
C LYS A 17 0.21 3.66 15.05
N LEU A 18 1.04 4.56 15.60
CA LEU A 18 0.58 5.68 16.42
C LEU A 18 0.91 7.00 15.70
N ALA A 19 -0.10 7.70 15.21
CA ALA A 19 -0.02 9.15 15.20
C ALA A 19 0.10 9.63 16.65
N PRO A 20 0.86 10.67 17.01
CA PRO A 20 1.26 11.79 16.19
C PRO A 20 2.74 11.83 15.79
N HIS A 21 3.52 10.80 16.03
CA HIS A 21 4.95 10.80 15.71
C HIS A 21 5.30 9.64 14.77
N PRO A 22 4.85 9.71 13.49
CA PRO A 22 5.20 8.71 12.51
C PRO A 22 6.71 8.71 12.27
N VAL A 23 7.28 7.51 12.16
CA VAL A 23 8.71 7.31 11.88
C VAL A 23 8.92 7.27 10.38
N GLU A 24 9.90 8.00 9.90
CA GLU A 24 10.36 7.96 8.51
C GLU A 24 11.88 7.75 8.46
N ASP A 25 12.40 7.44 7.29
CA ASP A 25 13.82 7.22 7.04
C ASP A 25 14.57 8.57 6.91
N GLU A 26 15.85 8.56 7.21
CA GLU A 26 16.71 9.72 6.98
C GLU A 26 17.56 9.48 5.74
N TRP A 27 17.37 10.33 4.74
CA TRP A 27 18.08 10.21 3.47
C TRP A 27 19.12 11.30 3.29
N PRO A 28 20.31 10.97 2.72
CA PRO A 28 21.24 11.98 2.23
C PRO A 28 20.54 12.89 1.21
N ALA A 29 20.88 14.19 1.25
CA ALA A 29 20.23 15.16 0.37
C ALA A 29 20.30 14.79 -1.12
N GLU A 30 21.43 14.25 -1.56
CA GLU A 30 21.63 13.79 -2.94
C GLU A 30 20.68 12.65 -3.36
N HIS A 31 20.39 11.71 -2.42
CA HIS A 31 19.45 10.63 -2.69
C HIS A 31 18.01 11.13 -2.74
N HIS A 32 17.65 12.06 -1.84
CA HIS A 32 16.36 12.73 -1.87
C HIS A 32 16.16 13.51 -3.19
N GLU A 33 17.14 14.29 -3.61
CA GLU A 33 17.08 15.04 -4.87
C GLU A 33 16.90 14.12 -6.09
N GLN A 34 17.62 13.01 -6.12
CA GLN A 34 17.46 12.02 -7.19
C GLN A 34 16.06 11.37 -7.17
N PHE A 35 15.57 10.99 -5.99
CA PHE A 35 14.21 10.45 -5.84
C PHE A 35 13.15 11.42 -6.36
N VAL A 36 13.23 12.69 -5.96
CA VAL A 36 12.28 13.72 -6.40
C VAL A 36 12.36 13.96 -7.91
N LYS A 37 13.55 13.92 -8.48
CA LYS A 37 13.75 14.03 -9.94
C LYS A 37 13.09 12.87 -10.68
N GLU A 38 13.26 11.64 -10.20
CA GLU A 38 12.67 10.44 -10.81
C GLU A 38 11.15 10.44 -10.64
N LEU A 39 10.64 10.82 -9.47
CA LEU A 39 9.22 10.98 -9.19
C LEU A 39 8.55 11.96 -10.18
N LYS A 40 9.16 13.12 -10.38
CA LYS A 40 8.69 14.10 -11.37
C LYS A 40 8.70 13.56 -12.78
N SER A 41 9.74 12.82 -13.14
CA SER A 41 9.87 12.18 -14.46
C SER A 41 8.79 11.11 -14.67
N MET A 42 8.54 10.28 -13.67
CA MET A 42 7.49 9.25 -13.71
C MET A 42 6.11 9.90 -13.93
N VAL A 43 5.74 10.87 -13.11
CA VAL A 43 4.46 11.57 -13.26
C VAL A 43 4.37 12.26 -14.62
N GLY A 44 5.41 12.99 -15.03
CA GLY A 44 5.45 13.67 -16.32
C GLY A 44 5.26 12.75 -17.52
N SER A 45 5.82 11.55 -17.44
CA SER A 45 5.72 10.55 -18.52
C SER A 45 4.39 9.80 -18.53
N LEU A 46 3.79 9.56 -17.36
CA LEU A 46 2.65 8.66 -17.22
C LEU A 46 1.31 9.36 -17.01
N ARG A 47 1.29 10.65 -16.69
CA ARG A 47 0.04 11.38 -16.36
C ARG A 47 -0.99 11.44 -17.50
N ASN A 48 -0.58 11.14 -18.75
CA ASN A 48 -1.51 11.09 -19.89
C ASN A 48 -2.26 9.74 -20.01
N HIS A 49 -1.98 8.77 -19.14
CA HIS A 49 -2.67 7.49 -19.13
C HIS A 49 -3.91 7.55 -18.22
N PRO A 50 -5.14 7.54 -18.78
CA PRO A 50 -6.37 7.68 -18.00
C PRO A 50 -6.66 6.47 -17.09
N SER A 51 -5.98 5.36 -17.29
CA SER A 51 -6.06 4.18 -16.42
C SER A 51 -5.45 4.41 -15.04
N ILE A 52 -4.46 5.32 -14.93
CA ILE A 52 -3.87 5.70 -13.64
C ILE A 52 -4.86 6.62 -12.92
N VAL A 53 -5.26 6.23 -11.73
CA VAL A 53 -6.23 6.99 -10.91
C VAL A 53 -5.62 7.47 -9.60
N MET A 54 -4.44 6.97 -9.25
CA MET A 54 -3.78 7.28 -7.98
C MET A 54 -2.27 7.17 -8.13
N TRP A 55 -1.54 8.07 -7.48
CA TRP A 55 -0.10 8.03 -7.33
C TRP A 55 0.28 7.54 -5.94
N VAL A 56 1.28 6.66 -5.87
CA VAL A 56 1.75 6.04 -4.64
C VAL A 56 3.27 6.26 -4.50
N PRO A 57 3.72 7.32 -3.83
CA PRO A 57 5.15 7.60 -3.64
C PRO A 57 5.88 6.56 -2.80
N PHE A 58 5.23 6.00 -1.77
CA PHE A 58 5.84 5.01 -0.89
C PHE A 58 4.92 3.81 -0.67
N ASN A 59 5.50 2.61 -0.73
CA ASN A 59 4.84 1.37 -0.36
C ASN A 59 5.48 0.76 0.89
N GLU A 60 4.66 0.39 1.87
CA GLU A 60 5.04 -0.33 3.10
C GLU A 60 6.29 0.25 3.82
N ARG A 61 6.45 1.56 3.83
CA ARG A 61 7.55 2.30 4.45
C ARG A 61 8.90 2.20 3.74
N TRP A 62 9.02 1.42 2.66
CA TRP A 62 10.27 1.34 1.94
C TRP A 62 10.72 2.70 1.43
N GLY A 63 11.86 3.17 1.97
CA GLY A 63 12.42 4.47 1.64
C GLY A 63 11.55 5.67 1.99
N GLN A 64 10.55 5.50 2.86
CA GLN A 64 9.65 6.57 3.28
C GLN A 64 10.41 7.66 4.05
N HIS A 65 10.54 8.82 3.45
CA HIS A 65 11.30 9.97 3.96
C HIS A 65 10.65 11.27 3.52
N GLU A 66 10.86 12.36 4.25
CA GLU A 66 10.29 13.68 4.00
C GLU A 66 8.82 13.60 3.51
N THR A 67 8.05 12.74 4.12
CA THR A 67 6.75 12.25 3.62
C THR A 67 5.77 13.39 3.33
N ILE A 68 5.66 14.36 4.23
CA ILE A 68 4.77 15.52 4.04
C ILE A 68 5.21 16.34 2.83
N ARG A 69 6.49 16.63 2.71
CA ARG A 69 7.04 17.43 1.60
C ARG A 69 6.84 16.75 0.25
N ILE A 70 7.08 15.45 0.20
CA ILE A 70 6.87 14.65 -1.02
C ILE A 70 5.38 14.57 -1.35
N GLY A 71 4.51 14.38 -0.36
CA GLY A 71 3.06 14.37 -0.57
C GLY A 71 2.56 15.69 -1.16
N GLN A 72 2.93 16.82 -0.57
CA GLN A 72 2.58 18.15 -1.07
C GLN A 72 3.13 18.39 -2.49
N ALA A 73 4.34 17.90 -2.77
CA ALA A 73 4.89 17.98 -4.12
C ALA A 73 4.08 17.15 -5.13
N MET A 74 3.61 15.97 -4.73
CA MET A 74 2.76 15.12 -5.58
C MET A 74 1.41 15.76 -5.87
N GLU A 75 0.72 16.30 -4.87
CA GLU A 75 -0.54 17.03 -5.02
C GLU A 75 -0.42 18.20 -6.01
N ASN A 76 0.74 18.87 -6.04
CA ASN A 76 1.03 19.96 -6.97
C ASN A 76 1.44 19.48 -8.38
N LEU A 77 2.04 18.30 -8.50
CA LEU A 77 2.46 17.75 -9.79
C LEU A 77 1.29 17.27 -10.65
N ASP A 78 0.28 16.72 -10.02
CA ASP A 78 -0.93 16.26 -10.70
C ASP A 78 -2.18 16.42 -9.81
N VAL A 79 -2.86 17.53 -9.97
CA VAL A 79 -4.10 17.88 -9.24
C VAL A 79 -5.33 17.07 -9.69
N THR A 80 -5.18 16.19 -10.66
CA THR A 80 -6.30 15.44 -11.27
C THR A 80 -6.44 14.01 -10.75
N ARG A 81 -5.50 13.55 -9.93
CA ARG A 81 -5.45 12.19 -9.40
C ARG A 81 -5.25 12.20 -7.90
N LEU A 82 -5.72 11.15 -7.26
CA LEU A 82 -5.54 10.95 -5.84
C LEU A 82 -4.09 10.63 -5.49
N VAL A 83 -3.70 10.97 -4.27
CA VAL A 83 -2.39 10.64 -3.70
C VAL A 83 -2.57 9.72 -2.50
N ASN A 84 -2.04 8.50 -2.60
CA ASN A 84 -1.84 7.57 -1.49
C ASN A 84 -0.36 7.66 -1.10
N ILE A 85 -0.03 8.54 -0.17
CA ILE A 85 1.36 8.91 0.10
C ILE A 85 2.21 7.75 0.62
N ALA A 86 1.60 6.84 1.38
CA ALA A 86 2.29 5.71 1.98
C ALA A 86 1.36 4.50 2.07
N SER A 87 1.22 3.78 0.96
CA SER A 87 0.39 2.59 0.86
C SER A 87 0.83 1.53 1.89
N GLY A 88 -0.03 1.23 2.88
CA GLY A 88 0.31 0.36 4.00
C GLY A 88 1.51 0.82 4.86
N GLY A 89 1.99 2.02 4.66
CA GLY A 89 3.14 2.60 5.36
C GLY A 89 2.78 3.32 6.65
N ASN A 90 3.71 4.16 7.13
CA ASN A 90 3.48 5.03 8.26
C ASN A 90 2.61 6.23 7.84
N PHE A 91 1.56 6.49 8.60
CA PHE A 91 0.64 7.58 8.30
C PHE A 91 1.29 8.94 8.56
N PHE A 92 1.13 9.83 7.60
CA PHE A 92 1.41 11.27 7.70
C PHE A 92 0.20 12.04 7.19
N PRO A 93 -0.15 13.20 7.78
CA PRO A 93 -1.36 13.94 7.42
C PRO A 93 -1.20 14.71 6.10
N VAL A 94 -1.08 14.00 5.00
CA VAL A 94 -0.94 14.52 3.63
C VAL A 94 -1.48 13.51 2.62
N GLY A 95 -1.90 13.96 1.46
CA GLY A 95 -2.56 13.13 0.44
C GLY A 95 -4.06 12.97 0.71
N ASP A 96 -4.71 12.10 -0.05
CA ASP A 96 -6.16 11.92 -0.03
C ASP A 96 -6.60 10.65 0.71
N VAL A 97 -5.70 9.69 0.89
CA VAL A 97 -6.02 8.32 1.27
C VAL A 97 -5.21 7.89 2.48
N VAL A 98 -5.86 7.22 3.40
CA VAL A 98 -5.19 6.38 4.40
C VAL A 98 -5.39 4.92 4.02
N ASP A 99 -4.29 4.25 3.71
CA ASP A 99 -4.27 2.89 3.24
C ASP A 99 -3.67 1.94 4.27
N ARG A 100 -4.35 0.81 4.47
CA ARG A 100 -3.90 -0.22 5.41
C ARG A 100 -3.67 -1.52 4.66
N HIS A 101 -2.51 -2.12 4.90
CA HIS A 101 -2.19 -3.48 4.50
C HIS A 101 -2.35 -4.40 5.70
N ASN A 102 -3.07 -5.49 5.54
CA ASN A 102 -3.20 -6.51 6.59
C ASN A 102 -3.39 -7.89 5.99
N TYR A 103 -2.58 -8.83 6.41
CA TYR A 103 -2.56 -10.18 5.87
C TYR A 103 -2.78 -11.24 6.95
N PRO A 104 -3.51 -12.32 6.65
CA PRO A 104 -4.23 -12.56 5.42
C PRO A 104 -5.60 -11.87 5.34
N GLU A 105 -6.21 -11.53 6.47
CA GLU A 105 -7.55 -10.95 6.51
C GLU A 105 -7.49 -9.42 6.46
N PRO A 106 -8.37 -8.76 5.68
CA PRO A 106 -8.42 -7.30 5.64
C PRO A 106 -8.86 -6.72 6.98
N MET A 107 -8.25 -5.60 7.39
CA MET A 107 -8.57 -4.93 8.64
C MET A 107 -8.35 -3.42 8.50
N PHE A 108 -9.19 -2.63 9.17
CA PHE A 108 -9.02 -1.18 9.25
C PHE A 108 -9.26 -0.67 10.68
N PRO A 109 -8.35 0.14 11.25
CA PRO A 109 -8.45 0.67 12.61
C PRO A 109 -9.36 1.93 12.66
N PHE A 110 -10.66 1.73 12.72
CA PHE A 110 -11.65 2.83 12.72
C PHE A 110 -11.63 3.72 13.96
N GLU A 111 -11.05 3.24 15.04
CA GLU A 111 -10.90 3.96 16.30
C GLU A 111 -9.86 5.09 16.23
N ASP A 112 -9.00 5.09 15.24
CA ASP A 112 -8.01 6.14 15.06
C ASP A 112 -8.64 7.36 14.39
N GLN A 113 -8.85 8.41 15.18
CA GLN A 113 -9.50 9.64 14.72
C GLN A 113 -8.64 10.44 13.74
N SER A 114 -7.33 10.23 13.68
CA SER A 114 -6.44 10.88 12.71
C SER A 114 -6.79 10.54 11.26
N PHE A 115 -7.54 9.45 11.04
CA PHE A 115 -7.96 8.99 9.71
C PHE A 115 -9.31 9.55 9.26
N ASN A 116 -9.98 10.37 10.08
CA ASN A 116 -11.37 10.77 9.79
C ASN A 116 -11.52 11.59 8.51
N ASP A 117 -10.55 12.44 8.22
CA ASP A 117 -10.57 13.35 7.07
C ASP A 117 -10.06 12.71 5.77
N TYR A 118 -9.71 11.42 5.80
CA TYR A 118 -9.12 10.70 4.67
C TYR A 118 -10.05 9.62 4.13
N VAL A 119 -9.92 9.34 2.84
CA VAL A 119 -10.54 8.15 2.25
C VAL A 119 -9.86 6.91 2.83
N LYS A 120 -10.66 6.09 3.50
CA LYS A 120 -10.18 4.86 4.16
C LYS A 120 -10.12 3.73 3.17
N VAL A 121 -8.94 3.12 3.03
CA VAL A 121 -8.68 2.05 2.05
C VAL A 121 -8.00 0.86 2.71
N VAL A 122 -8.33 -0.33 2.25
CA VAL A 122 -7.51 -1.54 2.39
C VAL A 122 -6.93 -1.85 1.02
N GLY A 123 -5.68 -1.44 0.80
CA GLY A 123 -4.98 -1.57 -0.49
C GLY A 123 -4.48 -2.98 -0.73
N GLU A 124 -4.06 -3.67 0.34
CA GLU A 124 -3.54 -5.03 0.22
C GLU A 124 -4.04 -5.95 1.35
N PHE A 125 -4.45 -7.16 0.97
CA PHE A 125 -4.84 -8.23 1.87
C PHE A 125 -4.75 -9.59 1.16
N GLY A 126 -5.02 -10.68 1.87
CA GLY A 126 -5.02 -12.04 1.31
C GLY A 126 -3.65 -12.68 1.35
N GLY A 127 -3.06 -12.94 0.19
CA GLY A 127 -1.79 -13.67 0.11
C GLY A 127 -1.89 -15.12 0.56
N HIS A 128 -3.08 -15.73 0.39
CA HIS A 128 -3.30 -17.15 0.64
C HIS A 128 -2.55 -17.97 -0.40
N GLY A 129 -1.46 -18.59 -0.01
CA GLY A 129 -0.72 -19.48 -0.90
C GLY A 129 -1.48 -20.80 -1.12
N PHE A 130 -1.39 -21.36 -2.33
CA PHE A 130 -1.85 -22.71 -2.63
C PHE A 130 -0.93 -23.35 -3.64
N VAL A 131 -0.50 -24.60 -3.36
CA VAL A 131 0.39 -25.34 -4.25
C VAL A 131 -0.41 -25.91 -5.41
N VAL A 132 -0.04 -25.53 -6.63
CA VAL A 132 -0.58 -26.12 -7.86
C VAL A 132 0.53 -26.96 -8.50
N PRO A 133 0.39 -28.31 -8.51
CA PRO A 133 1.42 -29.18 -9.09
C PRO A 133 1.69 -28.82 -10.56
N GLY A 134 2.97 -28.78 -10.91
CA GLY A 134 3.42 -28.40 -12.26
C GLY A 134 3.48 -26.90 -12.56
N HIS A 135 3.04 -26.04 -11.61
CA HIS A 135 3.09 -24.58 -11.73
C HIS A 135 3.97 -23.91 -10.68
N GLN A 136 4.80 -24.70 -9.99
CA GLN A 136 5.77 -24.18 -9.03
C GLN A 136 7.05 -23.80 -9.76
N TRP A 137 7.64 -22.69 -9.38
CA TRP A 137 8.96 -22.29 -9.87
C TRP A 137 10.05 -23.31 -9.48
N ASN A 138 9.99 -23.77 -8.25
CA ASN A 138 10.82 -24.86 -7.74
C ASN A 138 9.96 -25.74 -6.82
N SER A 139 9.77 -27.01 -7.21
CA SER A 139 8.93 -27.97 -6.46
C SER A 139 9.53 -28.39 -5.12
N GLU A 140 10.83 -28.20 -4.93
CA GLU A 140 11.55 -28.54 -3.68
C GLU A 140 11.47 -27.42 -2.64
N MET A 141 11.11 -26.21 -3.06
CA MET A 141 10.96 -25.07 -2.16
C MET A 141 9.53 -24.99 -1.60
N ARG A 142 9.44 -24.55 -0.34
CA ARG A 142 8.14 -24.21 0.24
C ARG A 142 7.50 -23.08 -0.55
N ASN A 143 6.24 -23.26 -0.95
CA ASN A 143 5.46 -22.18 -1.53
C ASN A 143 5.26 -21.05 -0.52
N TRP A 144 5.23 -19.85 -1.05
CA TRP A 144 4.96 -18.66 -0.26
C TRP A 144 3.45 -18.50 0.01
N GLY A 145 3.14 -17.95 1.17
CA GLY A 145 1.80 -17.55 1.59
C GLY A 145 1.83 -17.05 3.03
N TYR A 146 0.88 -16.19 3.40
CA TYR A 146 0.73 -15.76 4.78
C TYR A 146 0.07 -16.86 5.62
N GLY A 147 0.69 -17.18 6.76
CA GLY A 147 0.27 -18.26 7.64
C GLY A 147 0.60 -19.64 7.09
N ASP A 148 -0.14 -20.66 7.54
CA ASP A 148 -0.02 -22.01 7.02
C ASP A 148 -0.69 -22.13 5.66
N LEU A 149 -0.07 -22.89 4.75
CA LEU A 149 -0.66 -23.17 3.46
C LEU A 149 -1.88 -24.08 3.61
N PRO A 150 -2.98 -23.79 2.89
CA PRO A 150 -4.14 -24.68 2.88
C PRO A 150 -3.76 -26.04 2.28
N ALA A 151 -4.21 -27.10 2.93
CA ALA A 151 -3.92 -28.48 2.49
C ALA A 151 -4.74 -28.88 1.25
N THR A 152 -5.90 -28.25 1.05
CA THR A 152 -6.83 -28.60 -0.03
C THR A 152 -7.29 -27.35 -0.78
N LYS A 153 -7.74 -27.57 -2.02
CA LYS A 153 -8.35 -26.49 -2.82
C LYS A 153 -9.62 -25.94 -2.20
N ASP A 154 -10.36 -26.75 -1.46
CA ASP A 154 -11.58 -26.29 -0.79
C ASP A 154 -11.26 -25.44 0.44
N GLU A 155 -10.22 -25.78 1.19
CA GLU A 155 -9.71 -24.92 2.27
C GLU A 155 -9.21 -23.56 1.72
N TYR A 156 -8.46 -23.59 0.61
CA TYR A 156 -8.04 -22.36 -0.08
C TYR A 156 -9.24 -21.48 -0.46
N ARG A 157 -10.29 -22.08 -1.06
CA ARG A 157 -11.51 -21.36 -1.43
C ARG A 157 -12.25 -20.78 -0.23
N GLN A 158 -12.27 -21.51 0.90
CA GLN A 158 -12.90 -21.05 2.14
C GLN A 158 -12.14 -19.83 2.72
N ARG A 159 -10.80 -19.88 2.73
CA ARG A 159 -9.97 -18.74 3.18
C ARG A 159 -10.20 -17.52 2.30
N TYR A 160 -10.20 -17.71 0.98
CA TYR A 160 -10.49 -16.64 0.02
C TYR A 160 -11.86 -16.00 0.27
N ARG A 161 -12.91 -16.81 0.40
CA ARG A 161 -14.26 -16.32 0.71
C ARG A 161 -14.30 -15.53 2.02
N ARG A 162 -13.67 -16.03 3.07
CA ARG A 162 -13.62 -15.35 4.36
C ARG A 162 -12.99 -13.97 4.25
N SER A 163 -11.88 -13.83 3.55
CA SER A 163 -11.26 -12.51 3.35
C SER A 163 -12.19 -11.54 2.63
N PHE A 164 -12.92 -12.00 1.61
CA PHE A 164 -13.91 -11.15 0.93
C PHE A 164 -15.14 -10.84 1.79
N ASP A 165 -15.60 -11.77 2.62
CA ASP A 165 -16.70 -11.53 3.57
C ASP A 165 -16.30 -10.44 4.59
N GLU A 166 -15.07 -10.49 5.11
CA GLU A 166 -14.53 -9.46 5.99
C GLU A 166 -14.40 -8.11 5.25
N LEU A 167 -13.87 -8.10 4.03
CA LEU A 167 -13.78 -6.89 3.20
C LEU A 167 -15.17 -6.26 2.98
N MET A 168 -16.18 -7.06 2.71
CA MET A 168 -17.55 -6.56 2.55
C MET A 168 -18.13 -5.99 3.85
N LYS A 169 -17.70 -6.44 5.02
CA LYS A 169 -18.05 -5.82 6.31
C LYS A 169 -17.38 -4.45 6.45
N LEU A 170 -16.08 -4.34 6.11
CA LEU A 170 -15.34 -3.07 6.12
C LEU A 170 -15.96 -2.07 5.14
N ARG A 171 -16.31 -2.50 3.93
CA ARG A 171 -16.98 -1.67 2.93
C ARG A 171 -18.29 -1.05 3.45
N ARG A 172 -19.10 -1.82 4.17
CA ARG A 172 -20.33 -1.30 4.80
C ARG A 172 -20.05 -0.24 5.87
N ARG A 173 -18.84 -0.17 6.40
CA ARG A 173 -18.36 0.84 7.34
C ARG A 173 -17.65 2.00 6.68
N GLY A 174 -17.61 2.07 5.35
CA GLY A 174 -17.02 3.17 4.60
C GLY A 174 -15.56 2.98 4.17
N VAL A 175 -15.06 1.74 4.17
CA VAL A 175 -13.73 1.43 3.60
C VAL A 175 -13.87 1.09 2.13
N ALA A 176 -13.02 1.69 1.29
CA ALA A 176 -12.81 1.26 -0.07
C ALA A 176 -11.79 0.10 -0.12
N ALA A 177 -11.83 -0.69 -1.18
CA ALA A 177 -10.82 -1.70 -1.47
C ALA A 177 -10.05 -1.29 -2.73
N GLY A 178 -8.74 -1.48 -2.68
CA GLY A 178 -7.85 -1.29 -3.81
C GLY A 178 -7.77 -2.50 -4.72
#